data_7ae4e90da088f414fea5751c4971e879
#
_entry.id   7ae4e90da088f414fea5751c4971e879
#
_cell.length_a   1.000
_cell.length_b   1.000
_cell.length_c   1.000
_cell.angle_alpha   90.00
_cell.angle_beta   90.00
_cell.angle_gamma   90.00
#
_symmetry.space_group_name_H-M   'P 1'
#
loop_
_entity.id
_entity.type
_entity.pdbx_description
1 polymer ?
#
loop_
_entity_poly.entity_id
_entity_poly.type
_entity_poly.pdbx_seq_one_letter_code
_entity_poly.pdbx_strand_id
1 'polypeptide(L)'
;MKIFTKLVSVFLLVAIGSLFFFSCAEKEKCTPMVSFLETALQQAGENRVELEKVLSHYKTDPADSLKYKAACFLIENMPYYTYYKGKQLDRYLTYYTLLQETRGLGISPQVVADSVCHMYGALYLDSLQSYRDIETVDSAYLCNNIDWAFKVWQDQPWGKNVFFADFCEYILPYRIGDEILSYWREDIYRK
;
A
#
# COMPACT_ATOMS: atom_id res chain seq x y z
N MET A 1 4.49 53.40 60.83
CA MET A 1 5.63 53.07 59.91
C MET A 1 5.77 51.59 59.59
N LYS A 2 5.40 50.65 60.42
CA LYS A 2 5.52 49.17 60.15
C LYS A 2 4.45 48.58 59.21
N ILE A 3 3.33 49.22 59.02
CA ILE A 3 2.22 48.73 58.15
C ILE A 3 2.48 49.10 56.69
N PHE A 4 3.07 50.25 56.43
CA PHE A 4 3.37 50.74 55.05
C PHE A 4 4.45 49.91 54.36
N THR A 5 5.47 49.47 55.10
CA THR A 5 6.53 48.60 54.60
C THR A 5 6.05 47.20 54.25
N LYS A 6 5.03 46.65 54.95
CA LYS A 6 4.44 45.34 54.60
C LYS A 6 3.56 45.41 53.37
N LEU A 7 2.83 46.52 53.13
CA LEU A 7 2.03 46.69 51.89
C LEU A 7 2.90 46.79 50.64
N VAL A 8 4.00 47.55 50.71
CA VAL A 8 4.92 47.72 49.59
C VAL A 8 5.63 46.38 49.26
N SER A 9 5.95 45.56 50.24
CA SER A 9 6.58 44.24 50.01
C SER A 9 5.62 43.23 49.36
N VAL A 10 4.32 43.28 49.68
CA VAL A 10 3.29 42.42 49.08
C VAL A 10 3.02 42.82 47.62
N PHE A 11 2.95 44.13 47.32
CA PHE A 11 2.79 44.61 45.96
C PHE A 11 3.98 44.30 45.06
N LEU A 12 5.21 44.33 45.63
CA LEU A 12 6.44 43.96 44.85
C LEU A 12 6.50 42.48 44.55
N LEU A 13 6.04 41.59 45.44
CA LEU A 13 5.96 40.15 45.24
C LEU A 13 4.88 39.76 44.20
N VAL A 14 3.75 40.47 44.12
CA VAL A 14 2.71 40.26 43.11
C VAL A 14 3.14 40.75 41.75
N ALA A 15 3.90 41.85 41.67
CA ALA A 15 4.44 42.36 40.39
C ALA A 15 5.53 41.46 39.80
N ILE A 16 6.34 40.78 40.63
CA ILE A 16 7.36 39.84 40.18
C ILE A 16 6.71 38.51 39.72
N GLY A 17 5.65 38.08 40.41
CA GLY A 17 4.87 36.85 40.05
C GLY A 17 4.15 36.98 38.69
N SER A 18 3.73 38.18 38.29
CA SER A 18 3.05 38.38 36.98
C SER A 18 4.02 38.47 35.80
N LEU A 19 5.33 38.62 36.02
CA LEU A 19 6.34 38.62 34.93
C LEU A 19 6.79 37.21 34.51
N PHE A 20 6.50 36.17 35.32
CA PHE A 20 6.86 34.80 34.99
C PHE A 20 5.82 34.04 34.17
N PHE A 21 4.61 34.60 33.96
CA PHE A 21 3.58 33.97 33.13
C PHE A 21 3.58 34.43 31.67
N PHE A 22 4.55 35.24 31.24
CA PHE A 22 4.63 35.75 29.87
C PHE A 22 5.83 35.20 29.08
N SER A 23 6.27 33.97 29.39
CA SER A 23 7.29 33.30 28.60
C SER A 23 6.98 31.83 28.51
N CYS A 24 6.29 31.45 27.49
CA CYS A 24 6.31 30.25 26.69
C CYS A 24 5.00 30.13 25.91
N ALA A 25 4.70 31.09 25.07
CA ALA A 25 4.01 30.75 23.83
C ALA A 25 5.10 30.39 22.82
N GLU A 26 5.80 29.27 23.04
CA GLU A 26 6.33 28.51 21.93
C GLU A 26 5.15 28.21 21.03
N LYS A 27 5.07 28.91 19.92
CA LYS A 27 4.30 28.45 18.78
C LYS A 27 4.90 27.09 18.47
N GLU A 28 4.27 26.02 18.97
CA GLU A 28 4.40 24.71 18.33
C GLU A 28 4.16 25.01 16.86
N LYS A 29 5.22 24.93 16.06
CA LYS A 29 5.11 24.81 14.63
C LYS A 29 4.29 23.54 14.47
N CYS A 30 2.99 23.72 14.26
CA CYS A 30 2.12 22.67 13.80
C CYS A 30 2.74 22.22 12.48
N THR A 31 3.58 21.20 12.54
CA THR A 31 4.08 20.53 11.35
C THR A 31 2.81 20.09 10.65
N PRO A 32 2.53 20.52 9.41
CA PRO A 32 1.33 20.09 8.72
C PRO A 32 1.32 18.57 8.77
N MET A 33 0.26 17.99 9.31
CA MET A 33 0.09 16.54 9.39
C MET A 33 0.04 16.05 7.95
N VAL A 34 1.18 15.52 7.48
CA VAL A 34 1.28 14.97 6.12
C VAL A 34 0.27 13.84 6.07
N SER A 35 -0.65 13.87 5.12
CA SER A 35 -1.62 12.79 4.96
C SER A 35 -0.90 11.47 4.64
N PHE A 36 -1.48 10.35 5.04
CA PHE A 36 -0.92 9.02 4.72
C PHE A 36 -0.72 8.86 3.21
N LEU A 37 -1.65 9.36 2.41
CA LEU A 37 -1.54 9.39 0.96
C LEU A 37 -0.29 10.14 0.48
N GLU A 38 -0.05 11.35 0.98
CA GLU A 38 1.12 12.14 0.57
C GLU A 38 2.42 11.47 1.02
N THR A 39 2.43 10.84 2.20
CA THR A 39 3.57 10.04 2.67
C THR A 39 3.86 8.88 1.73
N ALA A 40 2.83 8.15 1.29
CA ALA A 40 2.97 7.07 0.32
C ALA A 40 3.48 7.57 -1.04
N LEU A 41 2.91 8.66 -1.55
CA LEU A 41 3.36 9.28 -2.80
C LEU A 41 4.82 9.77 -2.74
N GLN A 42 5.29 10.24 -1.59
CA GLN A 42 6.71 10.58 -1.41
C GLN A 42 7.60 9.35 -1.46
N GLN A 43 7.14 8.21 -0.91
CA GLN A 43 7.88 6.95 -0.95
C GLN A 43 7.93 6.31 -2.35
N ALA A 44 7.03 6.68 -3.25
CA ALA A 44 7.00 6.19 -4.62
C ALA A 44 8.19 6.67 -5.47
N GLY A 45 8.88 7.73 -5.06
CA GLY A 45 10.01 8.29 -5.81
C GLY A 45 9.59 8.68 -7.23
N GLU A 46 10.30 8.17 -8.23
CA GLU A 46 10.00 8.45 -9.64
C GLU A 46 8.65 7.89 -10.10
N ASN A 47 8.16 6.81 -9.46
CA ASN A 47 6.87 6.21 -9.78
C ASN A 47 5.66 7.03 -9.30
N ARG A 48 5.88 8.10 -8.54
CA ARG A 48 4.83 9.03 -8.08
C ARG A 48 3.91 9.46 -9.23
N VAL A 49 4.48 9.73 -10.40
CA VAL A 49 3.73 10.17 -11.58
C VAL A 49 2.68 9.15 -12.00
N GLU A 50 2.99 7.85 -11.94
CA GLU A 50 2.02 6.79 -12.26
C GLU A 50 0.87 6.75 -11.25
N LEU A 51 1.18 6.87 -9.96
CA LEU A 51 0.16 6.89 -8.91
C LEU A 51 -0.73 8.14 -8.98
N GLU A 52 -0.17 9.30 -9.30
CA GLU A 52 -0.93 10.53 -9.51
C GLU A 52 -1.84 10.47 -10.75
N LYS A 53 -1.46 9.72 -11.81
CA LYS A 53 -2.33 9.47 -12.95
C LYS A 53 -3.59 8.72 -12.54
N VAL A 54 -3.48 7.69 -11.68
CA VAL A 54 -4.64 6.95 -11.15
C VAL A 54 -5.59 7.87 -10.38
N LEU A 55 -5.04 8.68 -9.48
CA LEU A 55 -5.82 9.64 -8.71
C LEU A 55 -6.53 10.66 -9.62
N SER A 56 -5.82 11.18 -10.61
CA SER A 56 -6.36 12.14 -11.58
C SER A 56 -7.45 11.53 -12.45
N HIS A 57 -7.29 10.26 -12.85
CA HIS A 57 -8.26 9.53 -13.64
C HIS A 57 -9.64 9.50 -12.97
N TYR A 58 -9.70 9.09 -11.70
CA TYR A 58 -10.97 8.98 -10.97
C TYR A 58 -11.46 10.30 -10.33
N LYS A 59 -10.63 11.33 -10.27
CA LYS A 59 -11.03 12.63 -9.72
C LYS A 59 -11.90 13.44 -10.70
N THR A 60 -11.83 13.12 -11.98
CA THR A 60 -12.43 13.93 -13.05
C THR A 60 -13.95 13.78 -13.06
N ASP A 61 -14.49 12.59 -12.79
CA ASP A 61 -15.93 12.33 -12.77
C ASP A 61 -16.44 12.19 -11.33
N PRO A 62 -17.43 12.99 -10.89
CA PRO A 62 -18.08 12.82 -9.60
C PRO A 62 -18.70 11.43 -9.37
N ALA A 63 -19.09 10.73 -10.43
CA ALA A 63 -19.61 9.36 -10.36
C ALA A 63 -18.54 8.36 -9.88
N ASP A 64 -17.27 8.64 -10.14
CA ASP A 64 -16.14 7.82 -9.74
C ASP A 64 -15.59 8.15 -8.33
N SER A 65 -16.33 8.92 -7.53
CA SER A 65 -15.90 9.36 -6.19
C SER A 65 -15.50 8.19 -5.26
N LEU A 66 -16.19 7.05 -5.35
CA LEU A 66 -15.82 5.84 -4.60
C LEU A 66 -14.56 5.18 -5.15
N LYS A 67 -14.37 5.16 -6.48
CA LYS A 67 -13.13 4.65 -7.10
C LYS A 67 -11.92 5.53 -6.74
N TYR A 68 -12.11 6.84 -6.67
CA TYR A 68 -11.07 7.74 -6.17
C TYR A 68 -10.65 7.41 -4.74
N LYS A 69 -11.63 7.17 -3.84
CA LYS A 69 -11.33 6.75 -2.46
C LYS A 69 -10.65 5.38 -2.41
N ALA A 70 -11.04 4.46 -3.27
CA ALA A 70 -10.41 3.15 -3.41
C ALA A 70 -8.95 3.28 -3.91
N ALA A 71 -8.69 4.17 -4.86
CA ALA A 71 -7.33 4.48 -5.32
C ALA A 71 -6.46 5.05 -4.19
N CYS A 72 -7.00 6.00 -3.41
CA CYS A 72 -6.29 6.51 -2.23
C CYS A 72 -5.96 5.38 -1.25
N PHE A 73 -6.93 4.53 -0.92
CA PHE A 73 -6.73 3.39 -0.02
C PHE A 73 -5.62 2.44 -0.50
N LEU A 74 -5.63 2.07 -1.78
CA LEU A 74 -4.58 1.20 -2.34
C LEU A 74 -3.20 1.84 -2.25
N ILE A 75 -3.07 3.13 -2.61
CA ILE A 75 -1.79 3.84 -2.60
C ILE A 75 -1.28 4.01 -1.17
N GLU A 76 -2.13 4.34 -0.21
CA GLU A 76 -1.76 4.48 1.20
C GLU A 76 -1.20 3.19 1.81
N ASN A 77 -1.72 2.03 1.39
CA ASN A 77 -1.29 0.72 1.88
C ASN A 77 -0.18 0.08 1.04
N MET A 78 0.12 0.61 -0.16
CA MET A 78 1.12 0.06 -1.09
C MET A 78 2.56 0.02 -0.55
N PRO A 79 3.04 0.95 0.32
CA PRO A 79 4.41 0.93 0.84
C PRO A 79 4.82 -0.37 1.54
N TYR A 80 3.86 -1.17 1.99
CA TYR A 80 4.09 -2.42 2.71
C TYR A 80 4.21 -3.65 1.81
N TYR A 81 3.92 -3.51 0.51
CA TYR A 81 3.93 -4.62 -0.43
C TYR A 81 5.21 -4.67 -1.24
N THR A 82 5.75 -5.88 -1.35
CA THR A 82 6.93 -6.19 -2.15
C THR A 82 6.70 -7.47 -2.95
N TYR A 83 7.50 -7.68 -3.98
CA TYR A 83 7.54 -8.91 -4.74
C TYR A 83 8.96 -9.23 -5.18
N TYR A 84 9.18 -10.45 -5.63
CA TYR A 84 10.48 -10.91 -6.06
C TYR A 84 10.51 -11.11 -7.56
N LYS A 85 11.65 -10.79 -8.18
CA LYS A 85 11.97 -11.11 -9.57
C LYS A 85 13.37 -11.72 -9.66
N GLY A 86 13.58 -12.52 -10.69
CA GLY A 86 14.88 -13.07 -11.03
C GLY A 86 14.76 -14.40 -11.74
N LYS A 87 15.79 -14.76 -12.49
CA LYS A 87 15.84 -16.03 -13.25
C LYS A 87 15.59 -17.29 -12.40
N GLN A 88 15.92 -17.21 -11.11
CA GLN A 88 15.70 -18.31 -10.17
C GLN A 88 14.20 -18.52 -9.92
N LEU A 89 13.43 -17.43 -9.79
CA LEU A 89 11.98 -17.51 -9.66
C LEU A 89 11.35 -18.12 -10.92
N ASP A 90 11.79 -17.72 -12.11
CA ASP A 90 11.31 -18.28 -13.37
C ASP A 90 11.54 -19.80 -13.43
N ARG A 91 12.69 -20.28 -12.93
CA ARG A 91 12.99 -21.72 -12.83
C ARG A 91 12.05 -22.45 -11.88
N TYR A 92 11.75 -21.84 -10.71
CA TYR A 92 10.77 -22.40 -9.77
C TYR A 92 9.38 -22.44 -10.37
N LEU A 93 8.95 -21.40 -11.07
CA LEU A 93 7.65 -21.40 -11.75
C LEU A 93 7.58 -22.49 -12.82
N THR A 94 8.66 -22.68 -13.60
CA THR A 94 8.76 -23.79 -14.56
C THR A 94 8.67 -25.15 -13.86
N TYR A 95 9.37 -25.33 -12.75
CA TYR A 95 9.30 -26.54 -11.95
C TYR A 95 7.86 -26.84 -11.46
N TYR A 96 7.18 -25.85 -10.90
CA TYR A 96 5.80 -26.04 -10.44
C TYR A 96 4.81 -26.29 -11.58
N THR A 97 4.99 -25.66 -12.73
CA THR A 97 4.18 -25.92 -13.91
C THR A 97 4.33 -27.38 -14.35
N LEU A 98 5.56 -27.86 -14.48
CA LEU A 98 5.84 -29.25 -14.86
C LEU A 98 5.33 -30.26 -13.82
N LEU A 99 5.39 -29.91 -12.52
CA LEU A 99 4.78 -30.74 -11.48
C LEU A 99 3.27 -30.88 -11.66
N GLN A 100 2.59 -29.82 -12.02
CA GLN A 100 1.14 -29.85 -12.28
C GLN A 100 0.81 -30.66 -13.54
N GLU A 101 1.56 -30.47 -14.63
CA GLU A 101 1.37 -31.19 -15.89
C GLU A 101 1.65 -32.68 -15.77
N THR A 102 2.61 -33.06 -14.93
CA THR A 102 2.98 -34.46 -14.68
C THR A 102 2.17 -35.13 -13.57
N ARG A 103 1.23 -34.40 -12.96
CA ARG A 103 0.40 -34.92 -11.88
C ARG A 103 -0.45 -36.10 -12.37
N GLY A 104 -0.32 -37.26 -11.70
CA GLY A 104 -1.06 -38.47 -12.05
C GLY A 104 -0.37 -39.37 -13.11
N LEU A 105 0.76 -38.94 -13.68
CA LEU A 105 1.51 -39.70 -14.66
C LEU A 105 2.54 -40.68 -14.01
N GLY A 106 2.58 -40.77 -12.68
CA GLY A 106 3.53 -41.61 -11.97
C GLY A 106 4.96 -41.09 -11.93
N ILE A 107 5.17 -39.82 -12.37
CA ILE A 107 6.48 -39.16 -12.35
C ILE A 107 6.70 -38.55 -10.97
N SER A 108 7.84 -38.86 -10.33
CA SER A 108 8.14 -38.29 -9.02
C SER A 108 8.54 -36.84 -9.10
N PRO A 109 8.23 -35.99 -8.09
CA PRO A 109 8.68 -34.59 -8.01
C PRO A 109 10.21 -34.45 -8.15
N GLN A 110 10.97 -35.41 -7.67
CA GLN A 110 12.44 -35.41 -7.79
C GLN A 110 12.89 -35.49 -9.24
N VAL A 111 12.29 -36.32 -10.06
CA VAL A 111 12.62 -36.43 -11.50
C VAL A 111 12.32 -35.12 -12.22
N VAL A 112 11.23 -34.45 -11.87
CA VAL A 112 10.90 -33.12 -12.42
C VAL A 112 11.95 -32.09 -11.99
N ALA A 113 12.33 -32.07 -10.72
CA ALA A 113 13.36 -31.16 -10.21
C ALA A 113 14.70 -31.38 -10.89
N ASP A 114 15.14 -32.63 -11.03
CA ASP A 114 16.39 -32.98 -11.70
C ASP A 114 16.38 -32.56 -13.16
N SER A 115 15.25 -32.72 -13.85
CA SER A 115 15.09 -32.28 -15.24
C SER A 115 15.20 -30.75 -15.38
N VAL A 116 14.55 -30.00 -14.49
CA VAL A 116 14.64 -28.52 -14.48
C VAL A 116 16.06 -28.07 -14.14
N CYS A 117 16.70 -28.70 -13.15
CA CYS A 117 18.09 -28.42 -12.81
C CYS A 117 19.06 -28.71 -13.95
N HIS A 118 18.82 -29.76 -14.72
CA HIS A 118 19.63 -30.09 -15.89
C HIS A 118 19.47 -29.04 -17.02
N MET A 119 18.25 -28.58 -17.26
CA MET A 119 17.95 -27.61 -18.33
C MET A 119 18.38 -26.19 -17.98
N TYR A 120 18.17 -25.75 -16.75
CA TYR A 120 18.25 -24.34 -16.35
C TYR A 120 19.25 -24.06 -15.22
N GLY A 121 19.87 -25.09 -14.64
CA GLY A 121 20.73 -25.00 -13.47
C GLY A 121 19.98 -25.12 -12.15
N ALA A 122 20.71 -25.10 -11.06
CA ALA A 122 20.17 -25.37 -9.73
C ALA A 122 19.04 -24.42 -9.30
N LEU A 123 18.11 -24.94 -8.51
CA LEU A 123 16.96 -24.23 -7.97
C LEU A 123 17.37 -23.54 -6.64
N TYR A 124 17.91 -22.32 -6.74
CA TYR A 124 18.23 -21.48 -5.58
C TYR A 124 17.35 -20.23 -5.56
N LEU A 125 17.03 -19.74 -4.36
CA LEU A 125 16.32 -18.47 -4.15
C LEU A 125 17.21 -17.35 -3.57
N ASP A 126 18.50 -17.63 -3.42
CA ASP A 126 19.48 -16.77 -2.76
C ASP A 126 19.84 -15.48 -3.49
N SER A 127 19.47 -15.36 -4.77
CA SER A 127 19.75 -14.20 -5.61
C SER A 127 18.49 -13.49 -6.13
N LEU A 128 17.35 -13.68 -5.48
CA LEU A 128 16.12 -12.95 -5.81
C LEU A 128 16.25 -11.48 -5.38
N GLN A 129 15.85 -10.58 -6.29
CA GLN A 129 15.73 -9.17 -5.98
C GLN A 129 14.32 -8.86 -5.54
N SER A 130 14.21 -8.14 -4.41
CA SER A 130 12.94 -7.62 -3.90
C SER A 130 12.68 -6.24 -4.51
N TYR A 131 11.46 -6.02 -4.94
CA TYR A 131 10.96 -4.76 -5.50
C TYR A 131 9.75 -4.30 -4.70
N ARG A 132 9.67 -3.00 -4.43
CA ARG A 132 8.51 -2.41 -3.76
C ARG A 132 7.45 -2.07 -4.80
N ASP A 133 6.21 -2.43 -4.53
CA ASP A 133 5.09 -2.17 -5.44
C ASP A 133 4.94 -0.68 -5.72
N ILE A 134 5.04 0.13 -4.68
CA ILE A 134 4.89 1.58 -4.78
C ILE A 134 5.88 2.24 -5.75
N GLU A 135 7.02 1.61 -5.98
CA GLU A 135 8.08 2.09 -6.88
C GLU A 135 7.94 1.55 -8.32
N THR A 136 6.99 0.62 -8.56
CA THR A 136 7.00 -0.16 -9.82
C THR A 136 5.63 -0.37 -10.45
N VAL A 137 4.53 -0.24 -9.70
CA VAL A 137 3.17 -0.46 -10.22
C VAL A 137 2.75 0.70 -11.10
N ASP A 138 2.31 0.41 -12.33
CA ASP A 138 1.84 1.42 -13.27
C ASP A 138 0.36 1.78 -13.10
N SER A 139 -0.03 2.90 -13.69
CA SER A 139 -1.38 3.43 -13.62
C SER A 139 -2.40 2.54 -14.32
N ALA A 140 -2.02 1.89 -15.42
CA ALA A 140 -2.92 1.03 -16.20
C ALA A 140 -3.32 -0.20 -15.40
N TYR A 141 -2.35 -0.82 -14.69
CA TYR A 141 -2.60 -1.95 -13.81
C TYR A 141 -3.56 -1.61 -12.67
N LEU A 142 -3.31 -0.48 -11.97
CA LEU A 142 -4.15 -0.07 -10.85
C LEU A 142 -5.57 0.29 -11.28
N CYS A 143 -5.73 1.03 -12.38
CA CYS A 143 -7.05 1.35 -12.93
C CYS A 143 -7.81 0.07 -13.31
N ASN A 144 -7.16 -0.88 -14.00
CA ASN A 144 -7.76 -2.17 -14.33
C ASN A 144 -8.21 -2.91 -13.07
N ASN A 145 -7.36 -3.01 -12.05
CA ASN A 145 -7.71 -3.68 -10.80
C ASN A 145 -8.93 -3.04 -10.12
N ILE A 146 -8.96 -1.70 -10.03
CA ILE A 146 -10.06 -0.95 -9.41
C ILE A 146 -11.35 -1.17 -10.20
N ASP A 147 -11.32 -1.01 -11.52
CA ASP A 147 -12.50 -1.14 -12.36
C ASP A 147 -13.10 -2.54 -12.29
N TRP A 148 -12.29 -3.58 -12.36
CA TRP A 148 -12.75 -4.95 -12.21
C TRP A 148 -13.24 -5.28 -10.79
N ALA A 149 -12.60 -4.73 -9.75
CA ALA A 149 -13.07 -4.91 -8.38
C ALA A 149 -14.45 -4.29 -8.20
N PHE A 150 -14.68 -3.06 -8.69
CA PHE A 150 -15.99 -2.40 -8.65
C PHE A 150 -17.02 -3.15 -9.48
N LYS A 151 -16.65 -3.62 -10.67
CA LYS A 151 -17.55 -4.42 -11.51
C LYS A 151 -18.01 -5.68 -10.79
N VAL A 152 -17.10 -6.45 -10.20
CA VAL A 152 -17.44 -7.64 -9.41
C VAL A 152 -18.34 -7.27 -8.23
N TRP A 153 -18.01 -6.23 -7.49
CA TRP A 153 -18.80 -5.78 -6.34
C TRP A 153 -20.24 -5.38 -6.72
N GLN A 154 -20.40 -4.72 -7.86
CA GLN A 154 -21.72 -4.26 -8.34
C GLN A 154 -22.54 -5.36 -8.98
N ASP A 155 -21.92 -6.27 -9.75
CA ASP A 155 -22.61 -7.30 -10.51
C ASP A 155 -23.02 -8.50 -9.66
N GLN A 156 -22.29 -8.78 -8.58
CA GLN A 156 -22.54 -9.96 -7.77
C GLN A 156 -23.66 -9.74 -6.74
N PRO A 157 -24.57 -10.72 -6.55
CA PRO A 157 -25.70 -10.60 -5.61
C PRO A 157 -25.28 -10.31 -4.16
N TRP A 158 -24.13 -10.81 -3.74
CA TRP A 158 -23.57 -10.60 -2.40
C TRP A 158 -23.02 -9.18 -2.19
N GLY A 159 -22.66 -8.46 -3.26
CA GLY A 159 -22.05 -7.14 -3.17
C GLY A 159 -22.93 -6.10 -2.46
N LYS A 160 -24.25 -6.26 -2.52
CA LYS A 160 -25.21 -5.39 -1.82
C LYS A 160 -25.08 -5.45 -0.30
N ASN A 161 -24.47 -6.51 0.23
CA ASN A 161 -24.29 -6.74 1.66
C ASN A 161 -22.88 -6.39 2.13
N VAL A 162 -22.00 -5.90 1.24
CA VAL A 162 -20.62 -5.52 1.55
C VAL A 162 -20.51 -4.01 1.59
N PHE A 163 -20.18 -3.46 2.75
CA PHE A 163 -19.91 -2.03 2.90
C PHE A 163 -18.61 -1.64 2.22
N PHE A 164 -18.48 -0.36 1.85
CA PHE A 164 -17.31 0.15 1.14
C PHE A 164 -15.98 -0.07 1.91
N ALA A 165 -16.00 0.01 3.23
CA ALA A 165 -14.82 -0.28 4.05
C ALA A 165 -14.37 -1.74 3.90
N ASP A 166 -15.31 -2.69 4.00
CA ASP A 166 -15.04 -4.12 3.84
C ASP A 166 -14.63 -4.45 2.40
N PHE A 167 -15.23 -3.76 1.41
CA PHE A 167 -14.82 -3.86 0.02
C PHE A 167 -13.35 -3.46 -0.16
N CYS A 168 -12.93 -2.34 0.42
CA CYS A 168 -11.54 -1.88 0.35
C CYS A 168 -10.56 -2.87 1.00
N GLU A 169 -10.95 -3.47 2.13
CA GLU A 169 -10.09 -4.38 2.89
C GLU A 169 -9.98 -5.77 2.25
N TYR A 170 -11.10 -6.35 1.76
CA TYR A 170 -11.15 -7.78 1.41
C TYR A 170 -11.34 -8.05 -0.08
N ILE A 171 -11.83 -7.09 -0.87
CA ILE A 171 -12.14 -7.31 -2.29
C ILE A 171 -11.23 -6.50 -3.21
N LEU A 172 -10.96 -5.25 -2.86
CA LEU A 172 -10.19 -4.33 -3.67
C LEU A 172 -8.68 -4.69 -3.81
N PRO A 173 -7.99 -5.29 -2.81
CA PRO A 173 -6.56 -5.52 -2.89
C PRO A 173 -6.16 -6.24 -4.19
N TYR A 174 -5.11 -5.74 -4.84
CA TYR A 174 -4.63 -6.25 -6.13
C TYR A 174 -3.72 -7.47 -6.00
N ARG A 175 -3.33 -7.82 -4.78
CA ARG A 175 -2.53 -9.02 -4.43
C ARG A 175 -2.91 -9.54 -3.05
N ILE A 176 -2.51 -10.78 -2.77
CA ILE A 176 -2.73 -11.46 -1.47
C ILE A 176 -1.40 -11.61 -0.72
N GLY A 177 -0.30 -11.84 -1.42
CA GLY A 177 1.04 -12.05 -0.87
C GLY A 177 2.12 -11.46 -1.77
N ASP A 178 3.21 -12.19 -1.96
CA ASP A 178 4.40 -11.76 -2.70
C ASP A 178 4.37 -12.20 -4.17
N GLU A 179 3.19 -12.57 -4.69
CA GLU A 179 3.01 -13.05 -6.06
C GLU A 179 3.34 -11.97 -7.08
N ILE A 180 3.74 -12.41 -8.28
CA ILE A 180 3.94 -11.52 -9.42
C ILE A 180 2.61 -10.88 -9.80
N LEU A 181 2.62 -9.58 -10.05
CA LEU A 181 1.43 -8.84 -10.47
C LEU A 181 0.91 -9.36 -11.82
N SER A 182 -0.39 -9.65 -11.88
CA SER A 182 -1.08 -10.11 -13.07
C SER A 182 -2.53 -9.58 -13.11
N TYR A 183 -3.14 -9.57 -14.29
CA TYR A 183 -4.53 -9.13 -14.50
C TYR A 183 -5.55 -10.22 -14.10
N TRP A 184 -5.31 -10.89 -12.98
CA TRP A 184 -6.05 -12.08 -12.53
C TRP A 184 -7.56 -11.88 -12.35
N ARG A 185 -8.01 -10.65 -12.01
CA ARG A 185 -9.43 -10.36 -11.81
C ARG A 185 -10.24 -10.53 -13.09
N GLU A 186 -9.74 -9.97 -14.19
CA GLU A 186 -10.35 -10.10 -15.49
C GLU A 186 -10.40 -11.54 -15.93
N ASP A 187 -9.34 -12.29 -15.75
CA ASP A 187 -9.24 -13.70 -16.13
C ASP A 187 -10.23 -14.58 -15.35
N ILE A 188 -10.43 -14.31 -14.06
CA ILE A 188 -11.39 -15.07 -13.24
C ILE A 188 -12.83 -14.68 -13.58
N TYR A 189 -13.11 -13.40 -13.81
CA TYR A 189 -14.46 -12.93 -14.10
C TYR A 189 -14.99 -13.45 -15.44
N ARG A 190 -14.11 -13.65 -16.43
CA ARG A 190 -14.47 -14.12 -17.78
C ARG A 190 -14.65 -15.64 -17.89
N LYS A 191 -14.26 -16.41 -16.89
CA LYS A 191 -14.43 -17.88 -16.81
C LYS A 191 -15.78 -18.27 -16.20
#